data_65cc2362c414df189aa36beb19302a2e
#
_entry.id   65cc2362c414df189aa36beb19302a2e
#
_cell.length_a   1.000
_cell.length_b   1.000
_cell.length_c   1.000
_cell.angle_alpha   90.00
_cell.angle_beta   90.00
_cell.angle_gamma   90.00
#
_symmetry.space_group_name_H-M   'P 1'
#
loop_
_entity.id
_entity.type
_entity.pdbx_description
1 polymer ?
#
loop_
_entity_poly.entity_id
_entity_poly.type
_entity_poly.pdbx_seq_one_letter_code
_entity_poly.pdbx_strand_id
1 'polypeptide(L)'
;NNVALISPRRIGKTDLLHQCFRQPEIKEKYHTFVIDIYATSSVRDFVNVFGKAVLDELRPKGKSVWEGFLNVLSSLRSEISFDINGQPTWGIGLGAITNPIATLDEIFHYLNHADKPCLIAIDEFQQITKYGDDANIEAALRTYIQRCHNSHFVFSGSHRHLMGAIFTS
;
A
#
# COMPACT_ATOMS: atom_id res chain seq x y z
N ASN A 1 9.81 -11.80 -5.97
CA ASN A 1 8.68 -12.61 -6.46
C ASN A 1 7.40 -12.21 -5.74
N ASN A 2 6.32 -12.03 -6.50
CA ASN A 2 4.99 -11.73 -5.95
C ASN A 2 4.19 -13.04 -5.80
N VAL A 3 3.27 -13.08 -4.84
CA VAL A 3 2.48 -14.28 -4.50
C VAL A 3 1.00 -13.94 -4.48
N ALA A 4 0.16 -14.81 -5.04
CA ALA A 4 -1.29 -14.73 -4.93
C ALA A 4 -1.81 -15.83 -4.00
N LEU A 5 -2.52 -15.44 -2.95
CA LEU A 5 -3.16 -16.34 -1.98
C LEU A 5 -4.67 -16.37 -2.24
N ILE A 6 -5.13 -17.41 -2.92
CA ILE A 6 -6.53 -17.53 -3.35
C ILE A 6 -7.21 -18.65 -2.58
N SER A 7 -8.29 -18.31 -1.89
CA SER A 7 -9.10 -19.31 -1.18
C SER A 7 -10.47 -18.74 -0.80
N PRO A 8 -11.47 -19.57 -0.48
CA PRO A 8 -12.77 -19.12 -0.03
C PRO A 8 -12.71 -18.13 1.13
N ARG A 9 -13.78 -17.37 1.32
CA ARG A 9 -13.92 -16.48 2.48
C ARG A 9 -13.93 -17.26 3.80
N ARG A 10 -13.53 -16.60 4.90
CA ARG A 10 -13.59 -17.10 6.29
C ARG A 10 -12.73 -18.33 6.61
N ILE A 11 -11.67 -18.57 5.87
CA ILE A 11 -10.71 -19.64 6.16
C ILE A 11 -9.41 -19.13 6.83
N GLY A 12 -9.40 -17.91 7.36
CA GLY A 12 -8.27 -17.39 8.14
C GLY A 12 -7.08 -16.87 7.32
N LYS A 13 -7.28 -16.46 6.03
CA LYS A 13 -6.20 -15.88 5.21
C LYS A 13 -5.53 -14.68 5.87
N THR A 14 -6.32 -13.73 6.33
CA THR A 14 -5.86 -12.51 6.97
C THR A 14 -5.06 -12.83 8.24
N ASP A 15 -5.55 -13.77 9.07
CA ASP A 15 -4.84 -14.21 10.27
C ASP A 15 -3.51 -14.89 9.92
N LEU A 16 -3.49 -15.73 8.88
CA LEU A 16 -2.28 -16.36 8.39
C LEU A 16 -1.24 -15.32 7.95
N LEU A 17 -1.66 -14.30 7.18
CA LEU A 17 -0.79 -13.21 6.77
C LEU A 17 -0.21 -12.47 7.97
N HIS A 18 -1.05 -12.12 8.94
CA HIS A 18 -0.59 -11.47 10.17
C HIS A 18 0.37 -12.34 10.98
N GLN A 19 0.11 -13.64 11.10
CA GLN A 19 1.00 -14.55 11.81
C GLN A 19 2.35 -14.67 11.10
N CYS A 20 2.36 -14.83 9.78
CA CYS A 20 3.60 -14.89 9.00
C CYS A 20 4.41 -13.61 9.13
N PHE A 21 3.76 -12.44 8.98
CA PHE A 21 4.45 -11.15 8.99
C PHE A 21 4.93 -10.73 10.39
N ARG A 22 4.38 -11.30 11.44
CA ARG A 22 4.84 -11.07 12.84
C ARG A 22 6.04 -11.90 13.24
N GLN A 23 6.47 -12.86 12.42
CA GLN A 23 7.66 -13.67 12.73
C GLN A 23 8.89 -12.77 12.87
N PRO A 24 9.70 -12.94 13.95
CA PRO A 24 10.86 -12.09 14.20
C PRO A 24 11.85 -12.06 13.04
N GLU A 25 12.09 -13.22 12.43
CA GLU A 25 12.99 -13.37 11.28
C GLU A 25 12.55 -12.58 10.04
N ILE A 26 11.23 -12.44 9.86
CA ILE A 26 10.65 -11.64 8.78
C ILE A 26 10.79 -10.15 9.09
N LYS A 27 10.43 -9.74 10.31
CA LYS A 27 10.52 -8.33 10.74
C LYS A 27 11.95 -7.79 10.77
N GLU A 28 12.93 -8.66 11.04
CA GLU A 28 14.32 -8.28 10.98
C GLU A 28 14.77 -7.91 9.56
N LYS A 29 14.31 -8.69 8.56
CA LYS A 29 14.73 -8.55 7.15
C LYS A 29 13.87 -7.60 6.34
N TYR A 30 12.61 -7.41 6.71
CA TYR A 30 11.61 -6.69 5.91
C TYR A 30 10.85 -5.67 6.76
N HIS A 31 10.45 -4.57 6.14
CA HIS A 31 9.27 -3.84 6.59
C HIS A 31 8.02 -4.62 6.20
N THR A 32 7.10 -4.83 7.13
CA THR A 32 5.94 -5.71 6.89
C THR A 32 4.63 -5.01 7.19
N PHE A 33 3.71 -5.00 6.26
CA PHE A 33 2.38 -4.47 6.48
C PHE A 33 1.31 -5.19 5.68
N VAL A 34 0.12 -5.29 6.28
CA VAL A 34 -1.07 -5.90 5.71
C VAL A 34 -2.11 -4.80 5.50
N ILE A 35 -2.62 -4.70 4.30
CA ILE A 35 -3.56 -3.68 3.88
C ILE A 35 -4.86 -4.37 3.48
N ASP A 36 -5.94 -4.12 4.21
CA ASP A 36 -7.28 -4.58 3.83
C ASP A 36 -7.98 -3.48 3.03
N ILE A 37 -8.34 -3.80 1.79
CA ILE A 37 -9.01 -2.87 0.88
C ILE A 37 -10.51 -3.17 0.71
N TYR A 38 -11.10 -4.03 1.54
CA TYR A 38 -12.50 -4.40 1.45
C TYR A 38 -13.47 -3.21 1.46
N ALA A 39 -13.19 -2.21 2.31
CA ALA A 39 -14.03 -1.04 2.50
C ALA A 39 -13.81 0.07 1.45
N THR A 40 -12.85 -0.09 0.54
CA THR A 40 -12.56 0.91 -0.49
C THR A 40 -13.55 0.82 -1.65
N SER A 41 -13.92 1.95 -2.21
CA SER A 41 -14.91 2.07 -3.29
C SER A 41 -14.39 2.80 -4.53
N SER A 42 -13.21 3.39 -4.45
CA SER A 42 -12.59 4.17 -5.51
C SER A 42 -11.07 4.02 -5.50
N VAL A 43 -10.42 4.41 -6.61
CA VAL A 43 -8.95 4.52 -6.68
C VAL A 43 -8.41 5.45 -5.60
N ARG A 44 -9.12 6.54 -5.32
CA ARG A 44 -8.75 7.49 -4.25
C ARG A 44 -8.74 6.82 -2.88
N ASP A 45 -9.77 6.03 -2.55
CA ASP A 45 -9.83 5.30 -1.28
C ASP A 45 -8.68 4.30 -1.17
N PHE A 46 -8.43 3.55 -2.25
CA PHE A 46 -7.31 2.61 -2.31
C PHE A 46 -5.97 3.30 -2.05
N VAL A 47 -5.68 4.37 -2.79
CA VAL A 47 -4.42 5.12 -2.66
C VAL A 47 -4.24 5.68 -1.26
N ASN A 48 -5.34 6.13 -0.64
CA ASN A 48 -5.33 6.64 0.71
C ASN A 48 -5.00 5.56 1.75
N VAL A 49 -5.68 4.41 1.68
CA VAL A 49 -5.43 3.28 2.60
C VAL A 49 -4.03 2.72 2.40
N PHE A 50 -3.61 2.55 1.15
CA PHE A 50 -2.27 2.06 0.79
C PHE A 50 -1.18 3.03 1.25
N GLY A 51 -1.33 4.31 0.91
CA GLY A 51 -0.37 5.35 1.29
C GLY A 51 -0.22 5.47 2.79
N LYS A 52 -1.35 5.46 3.53
CA LYS A 52 -1.32 5.47 5.00
C LYS A 52 -0.53 4.30 5.57
N ALA A 53 -0.79 3.10 5.11
CA ALA A 53 -0.10 1.90 5.61
C ALA A 53 1.42 1.96 5.34
N VAL A 54 1.82 2.39 4.13
CA VAL A 54 3.22 2.58 3.76
C VAL A 54 3.89 3.62 4.65
N LEU A 55 3.24 4.75 4.86
CA LEU A 55 3.77 5.85 5.65
C LEU A 55 3.87 5.50 7.13
N ASP A 56 2.88 4.80 7.68
CA ASP A 56 2.89 4.37 9.09
C ASP A 56 4.03 3.39 9.38
N GLU A 57 4.32 2.47 8.47
CA GLU A 57 5.41 1.48 8.63
C GLU A 57 6.80 2.09 8.36
N LEU A 58 6.92 2.88 7.28
CA LEU A 58 8.20 3.44 6.85
C LEU A 58 8.49 4.82 7.44
N ARG A 59 7.80 5.20 8.50
CA ARG A 59 7.92 6.53 9.12
C ARG A 59 9.36 6.88 9.45
N PRO A 60 9.92 7.93 8.84
CA PRO A 60 11.29 8.36 9.15
C PRO A 60 11.40 8.82 10.60
N LYS A 61 12.46 8.41 11.28
CA LYS A 61 12.78 8.89 12.61
C LYS A 61 13.64 10.16 12.48
N GLY A 62 13.08 11.33 12.80
CA GLY A 62 13.78 12.61 12.82
C GLY A 62 13.20 13.66 11.88
N LYS A 63 13.24 14.93 12.32
CA LYS A 63 12.59 16.05 11.63
C LYS A 63 13.15 16.34 10.24
N SER A 64 14.47 16.31 10.06
CA SER A 64 15.10 16.62 8.78
C SER A 64 14.89 15.55 7.71
N VAL A 65 14.84 14.27 8.14
CA VAL A 65 14.52 13.14 7.25
C VAL A 65 13.07 13.19 6.82
N TRP A 66 12.21 13.63 7.73
CA TRP A 66 10.79 13.83 7.48
C TRP A 66 10.50 14.95 6.48
N GLU A 67 11.21 16.06 6.56
CA GLU A 67 11.09 17.17 5.60
C GLU A 67 11.52 16.74 4.17
N GLY A 68 12.57 15.94 4.07
CA GLY A 68 12.98 15.31 2.81
C GLY A 68 11.93 14.39 2.24
N PHE A 69 11.31 13.59 3.08
CA PHE A 69 10.20 12.68 2.72
C PHE A 69 8.96 13.43 2.20
N LEU A 70 8.55 14.52 2.88
CA LEU A 70 7.45 15.36 2.44
C LEU A 70 7.69 16.04 1.09
N ASN A 71 8.94 16.25 0.73
CA ASN A 71 9.30 16.81 -0.57
C ASN A 71 9.10 15.79 -1.71
N VAL A 72 9.20 14.49 -1.41
CA VAL A 72 8.94 13.41 -2.38
C VAL A 72 7.44 13.21 -2.57
N LEU A 73 6.65 13.38 -1.51
CA LEU A 73 5.18 13.20 -1.55
C LEU A 73 4.45 14.54 -1.71
N SER A 74 4.73 15.23 -2.80
CA SER A 74 4.19 16.57 -3.05
C SER A 74 2.66 16.62 -3.11
N SER A 75 2.03 15.55 -3.55
CA SER A 75 0.57 15.42 -3.66
C SER A 75 -0.14 15.23 -2.32
N LEU A 76 0.59 14.81 -1.25
CA LEU A 76 0.05 14.63 0.10
C LEU A 76 0.34 15.81 1.03
N ARG A 77 1.05 16.83 0.56
CA ARG A 77 1.53 17.98 1.35
C ARG A 77 0.47 18.77 2.08
N SER A 78 -0.75 18.80 1.61
CA SER A 78 -1.76 19.73 2.09
C SER A 78 -2.46 19.31 3.39
N GLU A 79 -2.20 18.12 3.92
CA GLU A 79 -2.96 17.57 5.05
C GLU A 79 -2.13 17.03 6.21
N ILE A 80 -0.82 17.28 6.21
CA ILE A 80 0.02 16.90 7.33
C ILE A 80 0.04 18.02 8.34
N SER A 81 -0.64 17.83 9.45
CA SER A 81 -0.50 18.64 10.64
C SER A 81 0.54 18.05 11.60
N PHE A 82 1.17 18.88 12.38
CA PHE A 82 2.10 18.44 13.41
C PHE A 82 1.47 18.66 14.79
N ASP A 83 1.68 17.70 15.69
CA ASP A 83 1.29 17.85 17.08
C ASP A 83 2.24 18.85 17.81
N ILE A 84 1.94 19.12 19.09
CA ILE A 84 2.72 20.02 19.93
C ILE A 84 4.18 19.56 20.14
N ASN A 85 4.50 18.30 19.86
CA ASN A 85 5.83 17.71 19.96
C ASN A 85 6.54 17.68 18.60
N GLY A 86 5.94 18.27 17.55
CA GLY A 86 6.48 18.26 16.20
C GLY A 86 6.39 16.91 15.52
N GLN A 87 5.56 15.98 16.04
CA GLN A 87 5.27 14.73 15.39
C GLN A 87 4.14 14.94 14.38
N PRO A 88 4.29 14.40 13.16
CA PRO A 88 3.23 14.51 12.16
C PRO A 88 1.99 13.76 12.63
N THR A 89 0.92 14.48 12.72
CA THR A 89 -0.41 13.92 12.90
C THR A 89 -1.07 13.85 11.54
N TRP A 90 -1.38 12.66 11.14
CA TRP A 90 -2.12 12.41 9.90
C TRP A 90 -3.58 12.73 10.16
N GLY A 91 -3.96 13.97 9.97
CA GLY A 91 -5.34 14.33 9.69
C GLY A 91 -5.61 13.93 8.24
N ILE A 92 -5.89 12.67 8.00
CA ILE A 92 -6.23 12.21 6.65
C ILE A 92 -7.66 12.67 6.37
N GLY A 93 -7.80 13.89 5.98
CA GLY A 93 -8.97 14.37 5.27
C GLY A 93 -8.86 13.86 3.83
N LEU A 94 -9.76 13.00 3.43
CA LEU A 94 -9.89 12.40 2.09
C LEU A 94 -10.04 13.42 0.95
N GLY A 95 -9.93 14.71 1.23
CA GLY A 95 -10.16 15.79 0.29
C GLY A 95 -9.02 16.13 -0.67
N ALA A 96 -7.79 15.81 -0.30
CA ALA A 96 -6.62 16.41 -0.97
C ALA A 96 -5.96 15.57 -2.05
N ILE A 97 -6.29 14.28 -2.22
CA ILE A 97 -5.76 13.49 -3.34
C ILE A 97 -6.46 13.93 -4.62
N THR A 98 -5.88 14.92 -5.29
CA THR A 98 -6.43 15.45 -6.55
C THR A 98 -6.12 14.54 -7.73
N ASN A 99 -4.97 13.86 -7.71
CA ASN A 99 -4.57 12.90 -8.73
C ASN A 99 -4.11 11.59 -8.08
N PRO A 100 -5.01 10.60 -7.89
CA PRO A 100 -4.70 9.35 -7.21
C PRO A 100 -3.56 8.56 -7.87
N ILE A 101 -3.47 8.55 -9.20
CA ILE A 101 -2.42 7.81 -9.93
C ILE A 101 -1.06 8.44 -9.71
N ALA A 102 -0.95 9.77 -9.75
CA ALA A 102 0.30 10.46 -9.46
C ALA A 102 0.75 10.22 -8.00
N THR A 103 -0.19 10.25 -7.06
CA THR A 103 0.08 9.93 -5.66
C THR A 103 0.56 8.48 -5.49
N LEU A 104 -0.04 7.55 -6.22
CA LEU A 104 0.38 6.15 -6.20
C LEU A 104 1.81 5.99 -6.74
N ASP A 105 2.18 6.69 -7.80
CA ASP A 105 3.54 6.71 -8.33
C ASP A 105 4.56 7.19 -7.29
N GLU A 106 4.26 8.26 -6.57
CA GLU A 106 5.09 8.78 -5.48
C GLU A 106 5.25 7.75 -4.34
N ILE A 107 4.17 7.03 -3.96
CA ILE A 107 4.23 5.98 -2.93
C ILE A 107 5.14 4.83 -3.37
N PHE A 108 5.03 4.37 -4.61
CA PHE A 108 5.90 3.32 -5.15
C PHE A 108 7.35 3.77 -5.28
N HIS A 109 7.57 5.03 -5.64
CA HIS A 109 8.91 5.61 -5.61
C HIS A 109 9.52 5.56 -4.20
N TYR A 110 8.73 5.90 -3.20
CA TYR A 110 9.16 5.84 -1.80
C TYR A 110 9.46 4.40 -1.34
N LEU A 111 8.64 3.43 -1.69
CA LEU A 111 8.89 2.01 -1.40
C LEU A 111 10.22 1.52 -1.99
N ASN A 112 10.58 1.96 -3.19
CA ASN A 112 11.84 1.60 -3.82
C ASN A 112 13.08 2.15 -3.09
N HIS A 113 12.92 3.22 -2.31
CA HIS A 113 14.01 3.87 -1.57
C HIS A 113 14.00 3.55 -0.07
N ALA A 114 13.17 2.60 0.38
CA ALA A 114 13.17 2.15 1.76
C ALA A 114 14.53 1.53 2.14
N ASP A 115 14.93 1.71 3.40
CA ASP A 115 16.23 1.25 3.94
C ASP A 115 16.40 -0.27 3.94
N LYS A 116 15.29 -1.01 3.96
CA LYS A 116 15.24 -2.47 3.77
C LYS A 116 14.04 -2.86 2.93
N PRO A 117 14.04 -4.06 2.33
CA PRO A 117 12.95 -4.51 1.48
C PRO A 117 11.59 -4.52 2.22
N CYS A 118 10.53 -4.25 1.49
CA CYS A 118 9.17 -4.29 2.00
C CYS A 118 8.45 -5.60 1.63
N LEU A 119 7.70 -6.15 2.57
CA LEU A 119 6.80 -7.27 2.34
C LEU A 119 5.37 -6.81 2.60
N ILE A 120 4.60 -6.69 1.53
CA ILE A 120 3.31 -6.01 1.50
C ILE A 120 2.22 -7.01 1.17
N ALA A 121 1.26 -7.22 2.06
CA ALA A 121 0.07 -7.98 1.76
C ALA A 121 -1.11 -7.04 1.49
N ILE A 122 -1.81 -7.25 0.37
CA ILE A 122 -3.04 -6.55 0.05
C ILE A 122 -4.17 -7.59 0.11
N ASP A 123 -4.99 -7.48 1.14
CA ASP A 123 -6.13 -8.38 1.35
C ASP A 123 -7.39 -7.87 0.65
N GLU A 124 -8.25 -8.81 0.27
CA GLU A 124 -9.46 -8.59 -0.53
C GLU A 124 -9.19 -7.88 -1.88
N PHE A 125 -8.05 -8.22 -2.51
CA PHE A 125 -7.51 -7.51 -3.70
C PHE A 125 -8.49 -7.45 -4.87
N GLN A 126 -9.42 -8.38 -5.01
CA GLN A 126 -10.47 -8.32 -6.03
C GLN A 126 -11.36 -7.07 -5.91
N GLN A 127 -11.29 -6.33 -4.80
CA GLN A 127 -12.07 -5.10 -4.61
C GLN A 127 -11.74 -4.03 -5.66
N ILE A 128 -10.50 -3.99 -6.17
CA ILE A 128 -10.08 -3.03 -7.20
C ILE A 128 -10.91 -3.12 -8.50
N THR A 129 -11.45 -4.30 -8.83
CA THR A 129 -12.28 -4.49 -10.03
C THR A 129 -13.65 -3.81 -9.94
N LYS A 130 -14.02 -3.31 -8.76
CA LYS A 130 -15.28 -2.62 -8.51
C LYS A 130 -15.19 -1.10 -8.58
N TYR A 131 -13.99 -0.55 -8.79
CA TYR A 131 -13.78 0.91 -8.83
C TYR A 131 -14.19 1.49 -10.19
N GLY A 132 -15.41 1.43 -10.61
CA GLY A 132 -15.99 2.16 -11.75
C GLY A 132 -15.05 2.42 -12.94
N ASP A 133 -15.31 3.54 -13.64
CA ASP A 133 -14.55 3.96 -14.84
C ASP A 133 -13.13 4.52 -14.59
N ASP A 134 -12.63 4.47 -13.40
CA ASP A 134 -11.20 4.72 -13.12
C ASP A 134 -10.34 3.57 -13.69
N ALA A 135 -10.62 3.22 -14.92
CA ALA A 135 -10.33 1.99 -15.65
C ALA A 135 -8.85 1.61 -15.80
N ASN A 136 -7.93 2.38 -15.26
CA ASN A 136 -6.50 2.10 -15.42
C ASN A 136 -5.78 1.70 -14.13
N ILE A 137 -6.50 1.52 -13.01
CA ILE A 137 -5.83 1.19 -11.74
C ILE A 137 -5.14 -0.18 -11.80
N GLU A 138 -5.75 -1.17 -12.43
CA GLU A 138 -5.16 -2.51 -12.54
C GLU A 138 -3.87 -2.46 -13.38
N ALA A 139 -3.91 -1.77 -14.53
CA ALA A 139 -2.74 -1.60 -15.40
C ALA A 139 -1.64 -0.76 -14.73
N ALA A 140 -2.03 0.31 -14.03
CA ALA A 140 -1.12 1.14 -13.28
C ALA A 140 -0.43 0.35 -12.16
N LEU A 141 -1.20 -0.37 -11.33
CA LEU A 141 -0.66 -1.21 -10.26
C LEU A 141 0.27 -2.28 -10.80
N ARG A 142 -0.10 -2.96 -11.90
CA ARG A 142 0.77 -3.95 -12.55
C ARG A 142 2.10 -3.32 -12.94
N THR A 143 2.07 -2.16 -13.57
CA THR A 143 3.27 -1.43 -13.99
C THR A 143 4.15 -1.05 -12.80
N TYR A 144 3.56 -0.48 -11.74
CA TYR A 144 4.29 -0.08 -10.54
C TYR A 144 4.89 -1.28 -9.80
N ILE A 145 4.12 -2.36 -9.62
CA ILE A 145 4.57 -3.59 -8.96
C ILE A 145 5.72 -4.23 -9.73
N GLN A 146 5.68 -4.25 -11.06
CA GLN A 146 6.77 -4.78 -11.89
C GLN A 146 8.05 -3.94 -11.79
N ARG A 147 7.94 -2.63 -11.63
CA ARG A 147 9.06 -1.70 -11.48
C ARG A 147 9.57 -1.59 -10.04
N CYS A 148 8.81 -2.08 -9.07
CA CYS A 148 9.18 -2.02 -7.66
C CYS A 148 10.14 -3.17 -7.31
N HIS A 149 11.44 -2.87 -7.26
CA HIS A 149 12.47 -3.88 -7.03
C HIS A 149 12.75 -4.12 -5.54
N ASN A 150 12.39 -3.17 -4.68
CA ASN A 150 12.61 -3.23 -3.24
C ASN A 150 11.37 -3.67 -2.45
N SER A 151 10.40 -4.32 -3.11
CA SER A 151 9.18 -4.78 -2.45
C SER A 151 8.70 -6.11 -3.01
N HIS A 152 8.11 -6.91 -2.14
CA HIS A 152 7.43 -8.15 -2.46
C HIS A 152 5.97 -8.04 -2.07
N PHE A 153 5.09 -8.45 -2.97
CA PHE A 153 3.65 -8.32 -2.77
C PHE A 153 2.99 -9.69 -2.59
N VAL A 154 2.09 -9.76 -1.62
CA VAL A 154 1.19 -10.89 -1.41
C VAL A 154 -0.23 -10.38 -1.64
N PHE A 155 -0.92 -10.93 -2.62
CA PHE A 155 -2.29 -10.57 -2.93
C PHE A 155 -3.22 -11.65 -2.40
N SER A 156 -4.12 -11.27 -1.52
CA SER A 156 -5.10 -12.18 -0.94
C SER A 156 -6.49 -11.84 -1.46
N GLY A 157 -7.25 -12.88 -1.79
CA GLY A 157 -8.62 -12.70 -2.29
C GLY A 157 -9.43 -13.99 -2.37
N SER A 158 -10.74 -13.83 -2.51
CA SER A 158 -11.68 -14.95 -2.58
C SER A 158 -12.13 -15.31 -4.00
N HIS A 159 -11.83 -14.49 -5.00
CA HIS A 159 -12.29 -14.65 -6.38
C HIS A 159 -11.15 -15.09 -7.32
N ARG A 160 -11.07 -16.41 -7.55
CA ARG A 160 -9.99 -17.02 -8.34
C ARG A 160 -9.85 -16.44 -9.75
N HIS A 161 -10.96 -16.23 -10.45
CA HIS A 161 -10.93 -15.72 -11.83
C HIS A 161 -10.41 -14.28 -11.92
N LEU A 162 -10.83 -13.41 -10.99
CA LEU A 162 -10.38 -12.01 -10.96
C LEU A 162 -8.90 -11.90 -10.62
N MET A 163 -8.43 -12.71 -9.66
CA MET A 163 -7.01 -12.75 -9.31
C MET A 163 -6.15 -13.26 -10.46
N GLY A 164 -6.61 -14.29 -11.17
CA GLY A 164 -5.92 -14.82 -12.36
C GLY A 164 -5.78 -13.77 -13.47
N ALA A 165 -6.84 -13.05 -13.79
CA ALA A 165 -6.83 -12.03 -14.84
C ALA A 165 -5.81 -10.90 -14.60
N ILE A 166 -5.56 -10.55 -13.34
CA ILE A 166 -4.60 -9.49 -12.97
C ILE A 166 -3.14 -9.95 -13.11
N PHE A 167 -2.85 -11.24 -12.89
CA PHE A 167 -1.47 -11.75 -12.82
C PHE A 167 -1.03 -12.61 -13.99
N THR A 168 -1.94 -13.12 -14.83
CA THR A 168 -1.63 -14.08 -15.90
C THR A 168 -1.70 -13.51 -17.32
N SER A 169 -2.04 -12.24 -17.48
CA SER A 169 -2.12 -11.58 -18.81
C SER A 169 -0.89 -10.76 -19.14
#